data_897250af87bcfc5bba3a48c65da18cee
#
_entry.id   897250af87bcfc5bba3a48c65da18cee
#
_cell.length_a   1.000
_cell.length_b   1.000
_cell.length_c   1.000
_cell.angle_alpha   90.00
_cell.angle_beta   90.00
_cell.angle_gamma   90.00
#
_symmetry.space_group_name_H-M   'P 1'
#
loop_
_entity.id
_entity.type
_entity.pdbx_description
1 polymer ?
#
loop_
_entity_poly.entity_id
_entity_poly.type
_entity_poly.pdbx_seq_one_letter_code
_entity_poly.pdbx_strand_id
1 'polypeptide(L)'
;MVGVGNRGIRTGVIITAFLLCHNLSANFFTLAWPTPNPSFAKGLGYHAFLQKTGPGKEFSSGAFGCVRNNGYKFHEGLDLFPVRSSKQGHAEDSIFAVMDGTVSHVSYSATASAYGKYIVLEHKGFNPVLYSLYAHLAKISDGLKVGSQVKIAQVLGKMGNSASFHIPLSRSHLHFEVGLRLSNQFNKWYARQSFKTKNKHGNFNGYNLVGFDPIHFYSSFQKMKFSSPKEYLNSLPVVTKIRVNAPHLPFFARQNPSLATGNIKGPSIKSWICSFGPFGVPLRLEASGLNVAEKIQVLSYNEQVDSDFCRKLIKREKGKLRPSDQLEAYLELIFLE
;
A
#
# COMPACT_ATOMS: atom_id res chain seq x y z
N MET A 1 11.55 52.37 -58.93
CA MET A 1 11.66 52.64 -57.48
C MET A 1 11.49 51.31 -56.73
N VAL A 2 12.52 50.98 -56.01
CA VAL A 2 12.77 49.65 -55.47
C VAL A 2 12.03 49.47 -54.10
N GLY A 3 11.19 48.46 -54.01
CA GLY A 3 10.55 48.08 -52.72
C GLY A 3 11.40 47.03 -51.99
N VAL A 4 11.87 47.37 -50.79
CA VAL A 4 12.70 46.52 -49.94
C VAL A 4 11.81 45.62 -49.08
N GLY A 5 11.86 44.28 -49.31
CA GLY A 5 11.21 43.30 -48.49
C GLY A 5 11.98 43.00 -47.21
N ASN A 6 11.31 43.10 -46.09
CA ASN A 6 11.86 42.82 -44.76
C ASN A 6 11.74 41.33 -44.46
N ARG A 7 12.86 40.59 -44.44
CA ARG A 7 12.92 39.19 -44.02
C ARG A 7 13.16 39.10 -42.51
N GLY A 8 12.13 38.72 -41.77
CA GLY A 8 12.24 38.40 -40.36
C GLY A 8 13.08 37.14 -40.12
N ILE A 9 14.17 37.28 -39.39
CA ILE A 9 15.05 36.19 -38.94
C ILE A 9 14.36 35.51 -37.74
N ARG A 10 13.92 34.28 -37.94
CA ARG A 10 13.49 33.40 -36.83
C ARG A 10 14.73 32.79 -36.20
N THR A 11 15.12 33.27 -35.04
CA THR A 11 16.17 32.67 -34.20
C THR A 11 15.61 31.40 -33.54
N GLY A 12 15.93 30.22 -34.13
CA GLY A 12 15.69 28.96 -33.50
C GLY A 12 16.69 28.71 -32.38
N VAL A 13 16.23 28.64 -31.16
CA VAL A 13 17.06 28.20 -30.03
C VAL A 13 17.21 26.67 -30.12
N ILE A 14 18.38 26.21 -30.53
CA ILE A 14 18.78 24.81 -30.49
C ILE A 14 19.21 24.53 -29.06
N ILE A 15 18.37 23.86 -28.27
CA ILE A 15 18.74 23.29 -26.98
C ILE A 15 19.48 21.99 -27.27
N THR A 16 20.82 22.06 -27.28
CA THR A 16 21.68 20.88 -27.35
C THR A 16 21.68 20.21 -25.98
N ALA A 17 20.85 19.18 -25.80
CA ALA A 17 20.92 18.32 -24.63
C ALA A 17 22.18 17.45 -24.72
N PHE A 18 23.18 17.76 -23.93
CA PHE A 18 24.33 16.86 -23.71
C PHE A 18 23.85 15.64 -22.93
N LEU A 19 23.58 14.53 -23.62
CA LEU A 19 23.43 13.21 -23.03
C LEU A 19 24.84 12.70 -22.65
N LEU A 20 25.24 12.94 -21.41
CA LEU A 20 26.32 12.19 -20.77
C LEU A 20 25.75 10.81 -20.36
N CYS A 21 25.91 9.82 -21.24
CA CYS A 21 25.71 8.41 -20.89
C CYS A 21 26.79 7.99 -19.91
N HIS A 22 26.50 8.10 -18.61
CA HIS A 22 27.16 7.28 -17.60
C HIS A 22 26.15 6.20 -17.18
N ASN A 23 26.45 4.94 -17.54
CA ASN A 23 25.78 3.74 -17.09
C ASN A 23 25.99 3.55 -15.58
N LEU A 24 25.20 4.26 -14.78
CA LEU A 24 24.90 3.99 -13.39
C LEU A 24 23.39 4.21 -13.26
N SER A 25 22.61 3.17 -13.62
CA SER A 25 21.17 3.15 -13.28
C SER A 25 21.02 2.91 -11.78
N ALA A 26 21.35 3.91 -10.99
CA ALA A 26 20.77 4.01 -9.66
C ALA A 26 19.27 4.22 -9.91
N ASN A 27 18.47 3.19 -9.69
CA ASN A 27 17.02 3.34 -9.69
C ASN A 27 16.65 4.25 -8.50
N PHE A 28 16.60 5.56 -8.76
CA PHE A 28 16.13 6.51 -7.77
C PHE A 28 14.69 6.17 -7.43
N PHE A 29 14.41 6.02 -6.14
CA PHE A 29 13.05 5.87 -5.67
C PHE A 29 12.27 7.14 -6.01
N THR A 30 11.23 6.99 -6.81
CA THR A 30 10.34 8.08 -7.24
C THR A 30 8.92 7.73 -6.91
N LEU A 31 8.11 8.74 -6.58
CA LEU A 31 6.74 8.56 -6.11
C LEU A 31 5.83 9.61 -6.74
N ALA A 32 4.81 9.19 -7.47
CA ALA A 32 3.76 10.05 -8.02
C ALA A 32 2.51 10.03 -7.13
N TRP A 33 1.73 11.12 -7.14
CA TRP A 33 0.42 11.13 -6.50
C TRP A 33 -0.62 10.44 -7.40
N PRO A 34 -1.56 9.65 -6.84
CA PRO A 34 -2.43 8.79 -7.65
C PRO A 34 -3.57 9.52 -8.39
N THR A 35 -3.80 10.80 -8.13
CA THR A 35 -4.87 11.61 -8.73
C THR A 35 -4.34 12.95 -9.26
N PRO A 36 -5.09 13.68 -10.11
CA PRO A 36 -4.66 15.00 -10.59
C PRO A 36 -4.79 16.11 -9.55
N ASN A 37 -5.27 15.82 -8.32
CA ASN A 37 -5.45 16.79 -7.26
C ASN A 37 -4.08 17.28 -6.71
N PRO A 38 -3.69 18.55 -6.88
CA PRO A 38 -2.39 19.06 -6.43
C PRO A 38 -2.36 19.46 -4.95
N SER A 39 -3.49 19.35 -4.25
CA SER A 39 -3.67 19.93 -2.90
C SER A 39 -2.73 19.34 -1.87
N PHE A 40 -2.49 18.02 -1.93
CA PHE A 40 -1.53 17.38 -1.04
C PHE A 40 -0.11 17.93 -1.27
N ALA A 41 0.33 18.02 -2.52
CA ALA A 41 1.67 18.55 -2.86
C ALA A 41 1.84 20.01 -2.44
N LYS A 42 0.74 20.77 -2.39
CA LYS A 42 0.72 22.18 -1.91
C LYS A 42 0.64 22.28 -0.38
N GLY A 43 0.64 21.18 0.35
CA GLY A 43 0.56 21.17 1.81
C GLY A 43 -0.80 21.57 2.39
N LEU A 44 -1.89 21.47 1.59
CA LEU A 44 -3.23 21.80 2.06
C LEU A 44 -3.77 20.68 2.98
N GLY A 45 -4.73 21.04 3.86
CA GLY A 45 -5.34 20.09 4.80
C GLY A 45 -6.26 19.06 4.15
N TYR A 46 -6.71 18.10 4.91
CA TYR A 46 -7.57 16.97 4.49
C TYR A 46 -8.81 17.40 3.69
N HIS A 47 -9.40 18.54 4.03
CA HIS A 47 -10.58 19.10 3.33
C HIS A 47 -10.35 19.37 1.84
N ALA A 48 -9.08 19.45 1.41
CA ALA A 48 -8.71 19.78 0.04
C ALA A 48 -8.48 18.55 -0.85
N PHE A 49 -8.48 17.31 -0.29
CA PHE A 49 -8.23 16.10 -1.09
C PHE A 49 -8.88 14.82 -0.55
N LEU A 50 -9.32 14.75 0.73
CA LEU A 50 -9.95 13.54 1.28
C LEU A 50 -11.47 13.59 1.16
N GLN A 51 -12.06 12.48 0.74
CA GLN A 51 -13.50 12.26 0.71
C GLN A 51 -14.04 12.02 2.12
N LYS A 52 -15.12 12.71 2.49
CA LYS A 52 -15.89 12.37 3.69
C LYS A 52 -16.58 11.02 3.52
N THR A 53 -16.22 10.02 4.30
CA THR A 53 -16.80 8.69 4.25
C THR A 53 -17.34 8.29 5.63
N GLY A 54 -18.43 7.51 5.66
CA GLY A 54 -19.07 7.12 6.91
C GLY A 54 -20.01 8.18 7.53
N PRO A 55 -20.59 7.89 8.69
CA PRO A 55 -21.66 8.69 9.30
C PRO A 55 -21.20 10.05 9.85
N GLY A 56 -19.97 10.18 10.31
CA GLY A 56 -19.44 11.38 10.97
C GLY A 56 -19.21 12.59 10.05
N LYS A 57 -19.25 12.39 8.73
CA LYS A 57 -19.04 13.44 7.70
C LYS A 57 -17.75 14.27 7.86
N GLU A 58 -16.78 13.77 8.59
CA GLU A 58 -15.47 14.43 8.76
C GLU A 58 -14.50 14.04 7.63
N PHE A 59 -13.66 14.96 7.17
CA PHE A 59 -12.65 14.66 6.15
C PHE A 59 -11.62 13.65 6.63
N SER A 60 -11.31 13.64 7.93
CA SER A 60 -10.42 12.64 8.54
C SER A 60 -10.91 11.20 8.36
N SER A 61 -12.22 10.98 8.15
CA SER A 61 -12.77 9.65 7.87
C SER A 61 -12.30 9.04 6.56
N GLY A 62 -11.77 9.84 5.64
CA GLY A 62 -11.12 9.40 4.41
C GLY A 62 -9.62 9.13 4.55
N ALA A 63 -9.02 9.38 5.73
CA ALA A 63 -7.63 9.07 6.02
C ALA A 63 -7.43 7.59 6.39
N PHE A 64 -6.18 7.16 6.45
CA PHE A 64 -5.77 5.83 6.91
C PHE A 64 -5.88 5.70 8.43
N GLY A 65 -6.16 4.50 8.94
CA GLY A 65 -6.12 4.20 10.37
C GLY A 65 -7.49 4.09 11.02
N CYS A 66 -7.54 4.23 12.34
CA CYS A 66 -8.76 4.18 13.16
C CYS A 66 -9.53 5.52 13.07
N VAL A 67 -10.12 5.80 11.93
CA VAL A 67 -10.72 7.11 11.62
C VAL A 67 -12.22 7.06 11.33
N ARG A 68 -12.80 5.87 11.18
CA ARG A 68 -14.22 5.68 10.87
C ARG A 68 -15.00 5.28 12.12
N ASN A 69 -16.28 5.61 12.16
CA ASN A 69 -17.18 5.32 13.28
C ASN A 69 -16.60 5.81 14.63
N ASN A 70 -16.22 7.08 14.69
CA ASN A 70 -15.59 7.70 15.87
C ASN A 70 -14.32 6.97 16.33
N GLY A 71 -13.52 6.46 15.37
CA GLY A 71 -12.28 5.76 15.64
C GLY A 71 -12.40 4.25 15.88
N TYR A 72 -13.63 3.69 15.92
CA TYR A 72 -13.84 2.25 16.17
C TYR A 72 -13.63 1.37 14.93
N LYS A 73 -13.56 1.96 13.72
CA LYS A 73 -13.37 1.19 12.48
C LYS A 73 -12.13 1.64 11.74
N PHE A 74 -11.30 0.67 11.42
CA PHE A 74 -10.09 0.87 10.61
C PHE A 74 -10.42 1.19 9.15
N HIS A 75 -9.58 2.02 8.54
CA HIS A 75 -9.57 2.31 7.11
C HIS A 75 -8.19 1.99 6.54
N GLU A 76 -8.15 1.14 5.54
CA GLU A 76 -6.94 0.52 5.00
C GLU A 76 -6.14 1.44 4.07
N GLY A 77 -6.70 2.58 3.66
CA GLY A 77 -6.09 3.47 2.68
C GLY A 77 -6.55 4.92 2.80
N LEU A 78 -6.51 5.63 1.68
CA LEU A 78 -7.05 6.99 1.54
C LEU A 78 -8.25 6.98 0.60
N ASP A 79 -9.31 7.71 0.96
CA ASP A 79 -10.40 8.02 0.04
C ASP A 79 -10.18 9.43 -0.52
N LEU A 80 -9.78 9.52 -1.79
CA LEU A 80 -9.44 10.77 -2.47
C LEU A 80 -10.59 11.22 -3.36
N PHE A 81 -11.13 12.42 -3.15
CA PHE A 81 -12.23 12.93 -3.97
C PHE A 81 -11.74 13.45 -5.34
N PRO A 82 -12.62 13.51 -6.36
CA PRO A 82 -12.30 14.04 -7.68
C PRO A 82 -12.22 15.58 -7.67
N VAL A 83 -11.31 16.13 -8.46
CA VAL A 83 -11.28 17.59 -8.73
C VAL A 83 -12.18 17.98 -9.91
N ARG A 84 -12.55 17.00 -10.76
CA ARG A 84 -13.44 17.22 -11.90
C ARG A 84 -14.60 16.24 -11.87
N SER A 85 -15.80 16.76 -12.11
CA SER A 85 -17.00 15.97 -12.28
C SER A 85 -17.82 16.49 -13.44
N SER A 86 -18.50 15.60 -14.17
CA SER A 86 -19.44 15.96 -15.22
C SER A 86 -20.67 16.69 -14.64
N LYS A 87 -21.49 17.28 -15.52
CA LYS A 87 -22.78 17.90 -15.11
C LYS A 87 -23.72 16.89 -14.43
N GLN A 88 -23.58 15.59 -14.72
CA GLN A 88 -24.36 14.51 -14.13
C GLN A 88 -23.75 14.01 -12.79
N GLY A 89 -22.61 14.55 -12.35
CA GLY A 89 -21.94 14.18 -11.11
C GLY A 89 -20.94 13.01 -11.20
N HIS A 90 -20.66 12.48 -12.40
CA HIS A 90 -19.64 11.45 -12.59
C HIS A 90 -18.24 12.04 -12.42
N ALA A 91 -17.38 11.36 -11.64
CA ALA A 91 -15.98 11.72 -11.55
C ALA A 91 -15.26 11.55 -12.90
N GLU A 92 -14.45 12.55 -13.30
CA GLU A 92 -13.73 12.54 -14.57
C GLU A 92 -12.21 12.39 -14.41
N ASP A 93 -11.73 12.34 -13.18
CA ASP A 93 -10.30 12.26 -12.88
C ASP A 93 -9.70 10.95 -13.37
N SER A 94 -8.51 11.07 -13.99
CA SER A 94 -7.67 9.92 -14.28
C SER A 94 -6.96 9.46 -13.02
N ILE A 95 -6.74 8.15 -12.90
CA ILE A 95 -5.99 7.52 -11.83
C ILE A 95 -4.63 7.09 -12.37
N PHE A 96 -3.57 7.39 -11.64
CA PHE A 96 -2.20 7.21 -12.06
C PHE A 96 -1.46 6.18 -11.22
N ALA A 97 -0.55 5.41 -11.86
CA ALA A 97 0.39 4.55 -11.16
C ALA A 97 1.36 5.40 -10.33
N VAL A 98 1.50 5.07 -9.05
CA VAL A 98 2.35 5.84 -8.12
C VAL A 98 3.84 5.54 -8.26
N MET A 99 4.19 4.40 -8.82
CA MET A 99 5.55 3.92 -9.10
C MET A 99 5.53 3.01 -10.32
N ASP A 100 6.68 2.74 -10.93
CA ASP A 100 6.85 1.65 -11.89
C ASP A 100 6.42 0.32 -11.26
N GLY A 101 5.69 -0.52 -12.00
CA GLY A 101 5.19 -1.77 -11.43
C GLY A 101 4.61 -2.74 -12.44
N THR A 102 4.16 -3.87 -11.92
CA THR A 102 3.46 -4.90 -12.68
C THR A 102 2.04 -5.02 -12.16
N VAL A 103 1.05 -5.09 -13.03
CA VAL A 103 -0.33 -5.41 -12.66
C VAL A 103 -0.36 -6.84 -12.11
N SER A 104 -0.60 -6.99 -10.83
CA SER A 104 -0.62 -8.29 -10.15
C SER A 104 -2.03 -8.80 -9.86
N HIS A 105 -3.02 -7.90 -9.85
CA HIS A 105 -4.43 -8.25 -9.78
C HIS A 105 -5.29 -7.20 -10.47
N VAL A 106 -6.41 -7.63 -11.03
CA VAL A 106 -7.43 -6.75 -11.62
C VAL A 106 -8.81 -7.36 -11.44
N SER A 107 -9.78 -6.52 -11.07
CA SER A 107 -11.21 -6.85 -11.05
C SER A 107 -11.96 -5.87 -11.93
N TYR A 108 -12.60 -6.39 -12.98
CA TYR A 108 -13.45 -5.60 -13.90
C TYR A 108 -14.91 -5.54 -13.44
N SER A 109 -15.28 -6.31 -12.43
CA SER A 109 -16.65 -6.36 -11.90
C SER A 109 -16.90 -5.19 -10.96
N ALA A 110 -17.97 -4.42 -11.22
CA ALA A 110 -18.38 -3.32 -10.36
C ALA A 110 -18.92 -3.78 -9.00
N THR A 111 -19.44 -5.01 -8.91
CA THR A 111 -20.21 -5.48 -7.74
C THR A 111 -19.65 -6.74 -7.08
N ALA A 112 -18.51 -7.26 -7.56
CA ALA A 112 -17.96 -8.51 -7.04
C ALA A 112 -17.47 -8.39 -5.57
N SER A 113 -17.07 -7.20 -5.15
CA SER A 113 -16.54 -6.95 -3.80
C SER A 113 -16.74 -5.50 -3.37
N ALA A 114 -16.41 -5.19 -2.12
CA ALA A 114 -16.40 -3.83 -1.60
C ALA A 114 -15.49 -2.88 -2.42
N TYR A 115 -14.40 -3.37 -3.00
CA TYR A 115 -13.50 -2.58 -3.86
C TYR A 115 -14.10 -2.25 -5.24
N GLY A 116 -15.16 -2.97 -5.68
CA GLY A 116 -15.73 -2.80 -7.02
C GLY A 116 -14.74 -3.14 -8.13
N LYS A 117 -14.62 -2.26 -9.13
CA LYS A 117 -13.53 -2.35 -10.13
C LYS A 117 -12.26 -1.80 -9.49
N TYR A 118 -11.20 -2.61 -9.49
CA TYR A 118 -9.93 -2.20 -8.89
C TYR A 118 -8.74 -2.88 -9.57
N ILE A 119 -7.57 -2.29 -9.38
CA ILE A 119 -6.28 -2.79 -9.86
C ILE A 119 -5.26 -2.77 -8.73
N VAL A 120 -4.41 -3.78 -8.68
CA VAL A 120 -3.26 -3.84 -7.75
C VAL A 120 -1.99 -3.96 -8.56
N LEU A 121 -1.03 -3.11 -8.23
CA LEU A 121 0.33 -3.16 -8.75
C LEU A 121 1.27 -3.73 -7.68
N GLU A 122 2.24 -4.53 -8.10
CA GLU A 122 3.44 -4.84 -7.30
C GLU A 122 4.65 -4.12 -7.88
N HIS A 123 5.43 -3.48 -7.02
CA HIS A 123 6.58 -2.63 -7.35
C HIS A 123 7.88 -3.41 -7.12
N LYS A 124 8.13 -4.42 -7.99
CA LYS A 124 9.23 -5.39 -7.86
C LYS A 124 10.62 -4.79 -8.15
N GLY A 125 10.69 -3.56 -8.65
CA GLY A 125 11.95 -2.82 -8.82
C GLY A 125 12.60 -2.40 -7.50
N PHE A 126 11.88 -2.54 -6.38
CA PHE A 126 12.34 -2.18 -5.04
C PHE A 126 12.32 -3.39 -4.10
N ASN A 127 13.10 -3.29 -3.03
CA ASN A 127 13.09 -4.26 -1.95
C ASN A 127 13.08 -3.53 -0.58
N PRO A 128 12.01 -3.71 0.21
CA PRO A 128 10.92 -4.67 0.03
C PRO A 128 9.99 -4.34 -1.14
N VAL A 129 9.29 -5.38 -1.64
CA VAL A 129 8.29 -5.25 -2.70
C VAL A 129 7.01 -4.65 -2.13
N LEU A 130 6.71 -3.41 -2.51
CA LEU A 130 5.46 -2.78 -2.14
C LEU A 130 4.34 -3.19 -3.11
N TYR A 131 3.08 -3.14 -2.61
CA TYR A 131 1.90 -3.07 -3.48
C TYR A 131 1.30 -1.66 -3.43
N SER A 132 0.56 -1.30 -4.49
CA SER A 132 -0.41 -0.22 -4.46
C SER A 132 -1.75 -0.71 -5.03
N LEU A 133 -2.86 -0.29 -4.40
CA LEU A 133 -4.21 -0.69 -4.76
C LEU A 133 -5.05 0.55 -5.07
N TYR A 134 -5.83 0.46 -6.15
CA TYR A 134 -6.65 1.55 -6.70
C TYR A 134 -8.06 1.02 -6.92
N ALA A 135 -9.01 1.41 -6.07
CA ALA A 135 -10.36 0.86 -6.07
C ALA A 135 -11.45 1.90 -6.38
N HIS A 136 -12.68 1.42 -6.48
CA HIS A 136 -13.89 2.15 -6.87
C HIS A 136 -13.84 2.77 -8.28
N LEU A 137 -13.04 2.18 -9.19
CA LEU A 137 -12.87 2.72 -10.54
C LEU A 137 -14.18 2.67 -11.35
N ALA A 138 -14.44 3.70 -12.15
CA ALA A 138 -15.49 3.68 -13.16
C ALA A 138 -15.07 2.81 -14.34
N LYS A 139 -13.81 2.96 -14.81
CA LYS A 139 -13.21 2.21 -15.90
C LYS A 139 -11.73 1.94 -15.59
N ILE A 140 -11.26 0.73 -15.90
CA ILE A 140 -9.83 0.38 -15.97
C ILE A 140 -9.40 0.66 -17.42
N SER A 141 -8.20 1.21 -17.61
CA SER A 141 -7.65 1.52 -18.94
C SER A 141 -7.59 0.26 -19.80
N ASP A 142 -7.96 0.42 -21.07
CA ASP A 142 -8.01 -0.68 -22.03
C ASP A 142 -6.62 -1.34 -22.20
N GLY A 143 -6.60 -2.66 -22.30
CA GLY A 143 -5.37 -3.45 -22.45
C GLY A 143 -4.62 -3.75 -21.14
N LEU A 144 -4.95 -3.11 -20.01
CA LEU A 144 -4.34 -3.47 -18.71
C LEU A 144 -4.91 -4.81 -18.21
N LYS A 145 -4.03 -5.77 -18.01
CA LYS A 145 -4.33 -7.10 -17.47
C LYS A 145 -3.22 -7.57 -16.54
N VAL A 146 -3.46 -8.63 -15.80
CA VAL A 146 -2.41 -9.24 -14.96
C VAL A 146 -1.17 -9.54 -15.81
N GLY A 147 0.01 -9.13 -15.32
CA GLY A 147 1.29 -9.21 -16.03
C GLY A 147 1.67 -7.94 -16.82
N SER A 148 0.75 -7.00 -17.07
CA SER A 148 1.07 -5.73 -17.74
C SER A 148 2.08 -4.94 -16.92
N GLN A 149 3.14 -4.46 -17.59
CA GLN A 149 4.08 -3.50 -17.00
C GLN A 149 3.50 -2.09 -17.11
N VAL A 150 3.62 -1.32 -16.05
CA VAL A 150 3.18 0.08 -16.02
C VAL A 150 4.33 0.96 -15.54
N LYS A 151 4.35 2.18 -16.06
CA LYS A 151 5.31 3.21 -15.64
C LYS A 151 4.68 4.15 -14.63
N ILE A 152 5.50 4.76 -13.78
CA ILE A 152 5.08 5.84 -12.90
C ILE A 152 4.30 6.90 -13.69
N ALA A 153 3.24 7.44 -13.10
CA ALA A 153 2.31 8.40 -13.71
C ALA A 153 1.52 7.88 -14.94
N GLN A 154 1.65 6.59 -15.31
CA GLN A 154 0.79 6.00 -16.34
C GLN A 154 -0.67 5.97 -15.87
N VAL A 155 -1.60 6.27 -16.79
CA VAL A 155 -3.04 6.21 -16.50
C VAL A 155 -3.48 4.75 -16.34
N LEU A 156 -4.02 4.42 -15.18
CA LEU A 156 -4.57 3.09 -14.83
C LEU A 156 -6.07 2.99 -15.11
N GLY A 157 -6.78 4.12 -15.08
CA GLY A 157 -8.22 4.14 -15.26
C GLY A 157 -8.85 5.49 -14.94
N LYS A 158 -10.16 5.45 -14.71
CA LYS A 158 -10.96 6.60 -14.31
C LYS A 158 -11.53 6.38 -12.91
N MET A 159 -11.52 7.43 -12.10
CA MET A 159 -12.17 7.47 -10.79
C MET A 159 -13.66 7.20 -10.93
N GLY A 160 -14.26 6.55 -9.94
CA GLY A 160 -15.69 6.23 -9.95
C GLY A 160 -16.26 5.99 -8.57
N ASN A 161 -17.28 5.13 -8.53
CA ASN A 161 -18.03 4.77 -7.34
C ASN A 161 -18.46 3.29 -7.33
N SER A 162 -17.73 2.43 -8.06
CA SER A 162 -18.08 1.01 -8.12
C SER A 162 -17.80 0.30 -6.80
N ALA A 163 -18.76 -0.48 -6.32
CA ALA A 163 -18.65 -1.29 -5.10
C ALA A 163 -19.79 -2.32 -5.07
N SER A 164 -19.68 -3.35 -4.22
CA SER A 164 -20.80 -4.29 -3.94
C SER A 164 -21.90 -3.68 -3.08
N PHE A 165 -21.74 -2.44 -2.62
CA PHE A 165 -22.72 -1.63 -1.92
C PHE A 165 -22.89 -0.28 -2.62
N HIS A 166 -23.94 0.46 -2.30
CA HIS A 166 -24.23 1.73 -2.94
C HIS A 166 -23.27 2.84 -2.49
N ILE A 167 -22.54 3.42 -3.43
CA ILE A 167 -21.81 4.68 -3.28
C ILE A 167 -22.48 5.71 -4.19
N PRO A 168 -23.08 6.79 -3.65
CA PRO A 168 -23.68 7.84 -4.47
C PRO A 168 -22.64 8.50 -5.41
N LEU A 169 -23.06 8.93 -6.60
CA LEU A 169 -22.19 9.63 -7.57
C LEU A 169 -21.48 10.84 -6.96
N SER A 170 -22.20 11.62 -6.12
CA SER A 170 -21.64 12.78 -5.41
C SER A 170 -20.54 12.41 -4.40
N ARG A 171 -20.34 11.13 -4.13
CA ARG A 171 -19.30 10.59 -3.27
C ARG A 171 -18.32 9.69 -4.04
N SER A 172 -18.24 9.85 -5.35
CA SER A 172 -17.19 9.20 -6.15
C SER A 172 -15.82 9.55 -5.57
N HIS A 173 -14.95 8.54 -5.44
CA HIS A 173 -13.60 8.72 -4.89
C HIS A 173 -12.68 7.59 -5.35
N LEU A 174 -11.38 7.81 -5.24
CA LEU A 174 -10.40 6.74 -5.31
C LEU A 174 -10.14 6.23 -3.89
N HIS A 175 -10.36 4.94 -3.63
CA HIS A 175 -9.76 4.28 -2.48
C HIS A 175 -8.35 3.80 -2.86
N PHE A 176 -7.33 4.32 -2.17
CA PHE A 176 -5.92 4.11 -2.47
C PHE A 176 -5.17 3.51 -1.29
N GLU A 177 -4.50 2.38 -1.51
CA GLU A 177 -3.66 1.74 -0.51
C GLU A 177 -2.22 1.60 -0.99
N VAL A 178 -1.28 1.56 -0.04
CA VAL A 178 0.13 1.17 -0.24
C VAL A 178 0.60 0.34 0.96
N GLY A 179 1.39 -0.71 0.72
CA GLY A 179 1.84 -1.60 1.80
C GLY A 179 2.59 -2.83 1.33
N LEU A 180 2.54 -3.89 2.14
CA LEU A 180 3.22 -5.17 1.94
C LEU A 180 2.20 -6.31 1.83
N ARG A 181 2.48 -7.28 0.96
CA ARG A 181 1.71 -8.53 0.87
C ARG A 181 2.41 -9.62 1.66
N LEU A 182 1.68 -10.32 2.53
CA LEU A 182 2.25 -11.28 3.48
C LEU A 182 2.56 -12.64 2.86
N SER A 183 1.68 -13.18 2.00
CA SER A 183 1.77 -14.54 1.49
C SER A 183 1.39 -14.66 0.02
N ASN A 184 1.93 -15.67 -0.66
CA ASN A 184 1.48 -16.11 -1.98
C ASN A 184 0.52 -17.31 -1.92
N GLN A 185 0.21 -17.80 -0.72
CA GLN A 185 -0.67 -18.96 -0.50
C GLN A 185 -1.96 -18.57 0.22
N PHE A 186 -2.43 -17.33 0.05
CA PHE A 186 -3.60 -16.84 0.76
C PHE A 186 -4.85 -17.69 0.57
N ASN A 187 -5.09 -18.24 -0.62
CA ASN A 187 -6.24 -19.14 -0.86
C ASN A 187 -6.18 -20.40 0.04
N LYS A 188 -5.00 -20.94 0.31
CA LYS A 188 -4.80 -22.09 1.20
C LYS A 188 -5.15 -21.72 2.66
N TRP A 189 -4.72 -20.53 3.09
CA TRP A 189 -5.08 -19.99 4.40
C TRP A 189 -6.59 -19.72 4.49
N TYR A 190 -7.16 -19.03 3.50
CA TYR A 190 -8.57 -18.66 3.45
C TYR A 190 -9.50 -19.88 3.51
N ALA A 191 -9.15 -20.98 2.84
CA ALA A 191 -9.92 -22.21 2.85
C ALA A 191 -9.95 -22.92 4.23
N ARG A 192 -9.01 -22.60 5.13
CA ARG A 192 -8.97 -23.12 6.49
C ARG A 192 -9.79 -22.28 7.48
N GLN A 193 -10.25 -21.10 7.04
CA GLN A 193 -11.04 -20.19 7.85
C GLN A 193 -12.54 -20.46 7.67
N SER A 194 -13.36 -20.06 8.65
CA SER A 194 -14.82 -20.22 8.61
C SER A 194 -15.53 -19.11 7.82
N PHE A 195 -14.92 -18.58 6.76
CA PHE A 195 -15.54 -17.54 5.94
C PHE A 195 -16.72 -18.09 5.13
N LYS A 196 -17.84 -17.36 5.17
CA LYS A 196 -19.09 -17.73 4.45
C LYS A 196 -19.00 -17.51 2.94
N THR A 197 -18.07 -16.71 2.46
CA THR A 197 -17.95 -16.31 1.05
C THR A 197 -16.65 -16.84 0.45
N LYS A 198 -16.65 -17.09 -0.87
CA LYS A 198 -15.44 -17.44 -1.59
C LYS A 198 -14.51 -16.24 -1.71
N ASN A 199 -13.19 -16.47 -1.63
CA ASN A 199 -12.20 -15.43 -1.94
C ASN A 199 -12.28 -15.06 -3.43
N LYS A 200 -12.52 -13.77 -3.72
CA LYS A 200 -12.59 -13.21 -5.07
C LYS A 200 -11.36 -12.36 -5.42
N HIS A 201 -10.41 -12.26 -4.52
CA HIS A 201 -9.26 -11.35 -4.59
C HIS A 201 -7.92 -12.07 -4.81
N GLY A 202 -7.93 -13.42 -4.92
CA GLY A 202 -6.69 -14.20 -4.98
C GLY A 202 -5.79 -13.88 -3.77
N ASN A 203 -4.52 -13.62 -4.04
CA ASN A 203 -3.56 -13.22 -3.00
C ASN A 203 -3.65 -11.74 -2.58
N PHE A 204 -4.56 -10.96 -3.19
CA PHE A 204 -4.73 -9.52 -2.92
C PHE A 204 -6.02 -9.22 -2.14
N ASN A 205 -6.41 -10.14 -1.27
CA ASN A 205 -7.44 -9.94 -0.27
C ASN A 205 -6.89 -9.08 0.88
N GLY A 206 -7.71 -8.18 1.44
CA GLY A 206 -7.31 -7.27 2.51
C GLY A 206 -6.70 -7.95 3.75
N TYR A 207 -7.05 -9.21 4.05
CA TYR A 207 -6.39 -9.98 5.11
C TYR A 207 -4.91 -10.31 4.83
N ASN A 208 -4.52 -10.31 3.56
CA ASN A 208 -3.15 -10.62 3.12
C ASN A 208 -2.34 -9.36 2.78
N LEU A 209 -2.96 -8.20 2.90
CA LEU A 209 -2.38 -6.89 2.60
C LEU A 209 -2.24 -6.11 3.90
N VAL A 210 -1.03 -5.64 4.19
CA VAL A 210 -0.75 -4.80 5.36
C VAL A 210 -0.32 -3.44 4.87
N GLY A 211 -1.26 -2.49 4.88
CA GLY A 211 -1.02 -1.11 4.52
C GLY A 211 -0.29 -0.34 5.63
N PHE A 212 0.35 0.76 5.24
CA PHE A 212 0.82 1.81 6.13
C PHE A 212 0.25 3.15 5.67
N ASP A 213 0.28 4.16 6.55
CA ASP A 213 -0.33 5.46 6.27
C ASP A 213 0.28 6.12 5.02
N PRO A 214 -0.49 6.24 3.91
CA PRO A 214 0.03 6.84 2.69
C PRO A 214 0.37 8.33 2.86
N ILE A 215 -0.35 9.08 3.71
CA ILE A 215 -0.05 10.50 3.96
C ILE A 215 1.31 10.62 4.66
N HIS A 216 1.57 9.80 5.67
CA HIS A 216 2.87 9.77 6.33
C HIS A 216 3.99 9.37 5.36
N PHE A 217 3.75 8.36 4.51
CA PHE A 217 4.69 7.90 3.50
C PHE A 217 5.06 9.01 2.51
N TYR A 218 4.07 9.64 1.89
CA TYR A 218 4.28 10.72 0.93
C TYR A 218 4.90 11.98 1.58
N SER A 219 4.44 12.38 2.76
CA SER A 219 4.98 13.53 3.48
C SER A 219 6.44 13.32 3.88
N SER A 220 6.80 12.08 4.28
CA SER A 220 8.18 11.73 4.60
C SER A 220 9.06 11.72 3.35
N PHE A 221 8.54 11.24 2.21
CA PHE A 221 9.23 11.30 0.93
C PHE A 221 9.48 12.74 0.47
N GLN A 222 8.46 13.60 0.51
CA GLN A 222 8.59 15.03 0.15
C GLN A 222 9.63 15.76 1.02
N LYS A 223 9.77 15.37 2.28
CA LYS A 223 10.78 15.92 3.22
C LYS A 223 12.14 15.24 3.08
N MET A 224 12.35 14.42 2.05
CA MET A 224 13.60 13.67 1.80
C MET A 224 14.07 12.84 3.01
N LYS A 225 13.14 12.30 3.81
CA LYS A 225 13.46 11.51 5.00
C LYS A 225 13.89 10.07 4.68
N PHE A 226 13.67 9.62 3.46
CA PHE A 226 14.10 8.31 2.98
C PHE A 226 14.27 8.32 1.45
N SER A 227 15.09 7.42 0.94
CA SER A 227 15.42 7.23 -0.48
C SER A 227 15.01 5.83 -0.99
N SER A 228 14.44 5.01 -0.12
CA SER A 228 13.99 3.65 -0.48
C SER A 228 12.86 3.19 0.44
N PRO A 229 12.01 2.25 -0.02
CA PRO A 229 10.98 1.65 0.83
C PRO A 229 11.53 1.03 2.12
N LYS A 230 12.73 0.44 2.07
CA LYS A 230 13.40 -0.12 3.25
C LYS A 230 13.69 0.95 4.30
N GLU A 231 14.24 2.10 3.87
CA GLU A 231 14.54 3.20 4.80
C GLU A 231 13.26 3.75 5.43
N TYR A 232 12.18 3.88 4.65
CA TYR A 232 10.88 4.26 5.20
C TYR A 232 10.42 3.30 6.29
N LEU A 233 10.41 1.99 6.02
CA LEU A 233 9.99 1.00 7.01
C LEU A 233 10.89 0.99 8.25
N ASN A 234 12.20 1.21 8.08
CA ASN A 234 13.15 1.32 9.19
C ASN A 234 12.91 2.57 10.05
N SER A 235 12.27 3.61 9.52
CA SER A 235 11.92 4.83 10.27
C SER A 235 10.67 4.69 11.12
N LEU A 236 9.86 3.66 10.87
CA LEU A 236 8.64 3.41 11.64
C LEU A 236 8.98 2.85 13.04
N PRO A 237 8.25 3.27 14.08
CA PRO A 237 8.48 2.77 15.44
C PRO A 237 8.10 1.29 15.54
N VAL A 238 8.86 0.53 16.31
CA VAL A 238 8.54 -0.87 16.63
C VAL A 238 7.49 -0.90 17.72
N VAL A 239 6.34 -1.48 17.44
CA VAL A 239 5.24 -1.71 18.40
C VAL A 239 5.49 -2.98 19.21
N THR A 240 5.85 -4.08 18.53
CA THR A 240 6.06 -5.37 19.20
C THR A 240 7.11 -6.21 18.48
N LYS A 241 7.80 -7.04 19.27
CA LYS A 241 8.64 -8.13 18.76
C LYS A 241 8.06 -9.46 19.18
N ILE A 242 7.91 -10.36 18.25
CA ILE A 242 7.33 -11.68 18.45
C ILE A 242 8.29 -12.75 17.95
N ARG A 243 8.56 -13.75 18.77
CA ARG A 243 9.25 -14.96 18.35
C ARG A 243 8.24 -15.98 17.85
N VAL A 244 8.51 -16.54 16.68
CA VAL A 244 7.72 -17.62 16.07
C VAL A 244 8.61 -18.82 15.85
N ASN A 245 8.22 -19.99 16.38
CA ASN A 245 8.92 -21.24 16.17
C ASN A 245 8.57 -21.79 14.77
N ALA A 246 9.46 -21.54 13.80
CA ALA A 246 9.31 -21.95 12.40
C ALA A 246 10.69 -22.25 11.81
N PRO A 247 11.00 -23.53 11.50
CA PRO A 247 12.34 -23.97 11.10
C PRO A 247 12.58 -23.84 9.58
N HIS A 248 11.88 -22.95 8.89
CA HIS A 248 11.99 -22.73 7.45
C HIS A 248 12.11 -21.26 7.09
N LEU A 249 12.56 -20.97 5.88
CA LEU A 249 12.60 -19.62 5.31
C LEU A 249 11.22 -19.27 4.73
N PRO A 250 10.45 -18.34 5.35
CA PRO A 250 9.10 -18.04 4.90
C PRO A 250 9.09 -17.29 3.56
N PHE A 251 7.98 -17.40 2.81
CA PHE A 251 7.79 -16.68 1.55
C PHE A 251 8.02 -15.18 1.69
N PHE A 252 7.51 -14.57 2.75
CA PHE A 252 7.66 -13.14 2.98
C PHE A 252 9.13 -12.70 3.03
N ALA A 253 9.99 -13.47 3.72
CA ALA A 253 11.42 -13.20 3.80
C ALA A 253 12.14 -13.43 2.45
N ARG A 254 11.71 -14.44 1.67
CA ARG A 254 12.24 -14.66 0.30
C ARG A 254 11.87 -13.52 -0.63
N GLN A 255 10.64 -13.01 -0.56
CA GLN A 255 10.17 -11.89 -1.38
C GLN A 255 10.81 -10.57 -0.96
N ASN A 256 11.08 -10.39 0.33
CA ASN A 256 11.57 -9.17 0.93
C ASN A 256 12.91 -9.38 1.66
N PRO A 257 13.99 -9.81 0.97
CA PRO A 257 15.26 -10.15 1.62
C PRO A 257 15.88 -8.97 2.37
N SER A 258 15.56 -7.72 2.01
CA SER A 258 16.03 -6.54 2.73
C SER A 258 15.46 -6.40 4.15
N LEU A 259 14.32 -7.07 4.43
CA LEU A 259 13.71 -7.13 5.76
C LEU A 259 14.13 -8.38 6.54
N ALA A 260 14.79 -9.35 5.89
CA ALA A 260 15.28 -10.57 6.52
C ALA A 260 16.73 -10.38 7.00
N THR A 261 17.03 -10.78 8.22
CA THR A 261 18.36 -10.67 8.84
C THR A 261 18.75 -11.95 9.57
N GLY A 262 19.99 -12.04 10.03
CA GLY A 262 20.53 -13.23 10.67
C GLY A 262 21.02 -14.27 9.64
N ASN A 263 21.34 -15.48 10.10
CA ASN A 263 21.76 -16.57 9.22
C ASN A 263 20.56 -17.23 8.54
N ILE A 264 20.10 -16.64 7.43
CA ILE A 264 18.95 -17.11 6.66
C ILE A 264 19.29 -18.27 5.70
N LYS A 265 20.57 -18.67 5.63
CA LYS A 265 21.06 -19.77 4.77
C LYS A 265 21.38 -20.98 5.64
N GLY A 266 20.62 -22.07 5.46
CA GLY A 266 20.98 -23.37 6.02
C GLY A 266 20.05 -23.90 7.13
N PRO A 267 20.33 -25.12 7.65
CA PRO A 267 19.46 -25.87 8.57
C PRO A 267 19.45 -25.32 10.01
N SER A 268 20.15 -24.22 10.26
CA SER A 268 20.28 -23.62 11.60
C SER A 268 19.09 -22.79 12.05
N ILE A 269 18.13 -22.51 11.16
CA ILE A 269 16.93 -21.74 11.53
C ILE A 269 16.01 -22.64 12.36
N LYS A 270 15.69 -22.18 13.59
CA LYS A 270 14.71 -22.82 14.48
C LYS A 270 13.50 -21.93 14.72
N SER A 271 13.72 -20.61 14.76
CA SER A 271 12.68 -19.64 15.02
C SER A 271 12.99 -18.32 14.31
N TRP A 272 12.02 -17.41 14.32
CA TRP A 272 12.15 -16.05 13.79
C TRP A 272 11.73 -15.03 14.85
N ILE A 273 12.45 -13.92 14.93
CA ILE A 273 12.03 -12.74 15.69
C ILE A 273 11.46 -11.75 14.68
N CYS A 274 10.14 -11.53 14.74
CA CYS A 274 9.42 -10.63 13.86
C CYS A 274 9.18 -9.31 14.60
N SER A 275 9.66 -8.19 14.03
CA SER A 275 9.37 -6.85 14.50
C SER A 275 8.23 -6.26 13.69
N PHE A 276 7.19 -5.76 14.37
CA PHE A 276 6.03 -5.13 13.76
C PHE A 276 5.94 -3.67 14.17
N GLY A 277 5.65 -2.81 13.19
CA GLY A 277 5.32 -1.41 13.37
C GLY A 277 3.81 -1.18 13.60
N PRO A 278 3.35 0.08 13.54
CA PRO A 278 1.95 0.41 13.69
C PRO A 278 1.05 -0.41 12.77
N PHE A 279 -0.11 -0.83 13.29
CA PHE A 279 -1.12 -1.63 12.58
C PHE A 279 -0.64 -2.97 12.03
N GLY A 280 0.50 -3.47 12.51
CA GLY A 280 1.04 -4.78 12.15
C GLY A 280 1.92 -4.80 10.90
N VAL A 281 2.45 -3.66 10.47
CA VAL A 281 3.41 -3.59 9.36
C VAL A 281 4.67 -4.39 9.70
N PRO A 282 5.04 -5.45 8.95
CA PRO A 282 6.27 -6.18 9.19
C PRO A 282 7.49 -5.31 8.85
N LEU A 283 8.33 -5.05 9.84
CA LEU A 283 9.52 -4.20 9.68
C LEU A 283 10.80 -5.01 9.53
N ARG A 284 10.89 -6.16 10.22
CA ARG A 284 12.06 -7.03 10.21
C ARG A 284 11.70 -8.46 10.61
N LEU A 285 12.34 -9.42 9.96
CA LEU A 285 12.33 -10.84 10.33
C LEU A 285 13.79 -11.27 10.56
N GLU A 286 14.14 -11.61 11.81
CA GLU A 286 15.48 -12.04 12.18
C GLU A 286 15.49 -13.56 12.43
N ALA A 287 16.28 -14.30 11.64
CA ALA A 287 16.44 -15.73 11.79
C ALA A 287 17.21 -16.04 13.08
N SER A 288 16.75 -17.03 13.83
CA SER A 288 17.32 -17.45 15.10
C SER A 288 17.50 -18.97 15.15
N GLY A 289 18.66 -19.42 15.66
CA GLY A 289 18.93 -20.82 15.97
C GLY A 289 18.34 -21.30 17.30
N LEU A 290 17.67 -20.40 18.05
CA LEU A 290 17.06 -20.75 19.32
C LEU A 290 15.73 -21.46 19.12
N ASN A 291 15.62 -22.66 19.65
CA ASN A 291 14.36 -23.41 19.73
C ASN A 291 13.65 -23.03 21.05
N VAL A 292 12.35 -22.79 20.99
CA VAL A 292 11.51 -22.44 22.13
C VAL A 292 10.31 -23.38 22.21
N ALA A 293 9.85 -23.66 23.43
CA ALA A 293 8.71 -24.55 23.63
C ALA A 293 7.39 -23.94 23.11
N GLU A 294 7.21 -22.63 23.26
CA GLU A 294 6.02 -21.94 22.79
C GLU A 294 6.11 -21.68 21.28
N LYS A 295 5.01 -21.97 20.53
CA LYS A 295 4.91 -21.69 19.10
C LYS A 295 5.05 -20.20 18.79
N ILE A 296 4.48 -19.35 19.64
CA ILE A 296 4.49 -17.89 19.52
C ILE A 296 4.75 -17.27 20.89
N GLN A 297 5.74 -16.38 20.98
CA GLN A 297 6.13 -15.69 22.21
C GLN A 297 6.25 -14.20 21.97
N VAL A 298 5.56 -13.36 22.74
CA VAL A 298 5.74 -11.90 22.74
C VAL A 298 7.00 -11.57 23.51
N LEU A 299 8.00 -10.97 22.84
CA LEU A 299 9.29 -10.60 23.43
C LEU A 299 9.29 -9.16 23.97
N SER A 300 8.58 -8.26 23.28
CA SER A 300 8.44 -6.86 23.72
C SER A 300 7.15 -6.28 23.19
N TYR A 301 6.61 -5.29 23.90
CA TYR A 301 5.42 -4.55 23.51
C TYR A 301 5.52 -3.09 23.97
N ASN A 302 5.31 -2.16 23.04
CA ASN A 302 5.23 -0.73 23.30
C ASN A 302 3.78 -0.27 23.19
N GLU A 303 3.09 -0.24 24.34
CA GLU A 303 1.67 0.13 24.42
C GLU A 303 1.41 1.59 24.05
N GLN A 304 2.40 2.48 24.23
CA GLN A 304 2.26 3.90 23.88
C GLN A 304 2.19 4.11 22.36
N VAL A 305 2.94 3.30 21.60
CA VAL A 305 2.90 3.32 20.13
C VAL A 305 1.67 2.60 19.58
N ASP A 306 1.17 1.55 20.27
CA ASP A 306 -0.05 0.80 19.94
C ASP A 306 -1.29 1.46 20.56
N SER A 307 -1.40 2.79 20.43
CA SER A 307 -2.44 3.58 21.09
C SER A 307 -3.82 3.42 20.45
N ASP A 308 -3.87 3.04 19.19
CA ASP A 308 -5.10 2.94 18.41
C ASP A 308 -5.93 1.70 18.78
N PHE A 309 -7.04 1.93 19.47
CA PHE A 309 -7.86 0.87 20.05
C PHE A 309 -8.62 0.01 19.03
N CYS A 310 -8.84 0.48 17.78
CA CYS A 310 -9.59 -0.27 16.77
C CYS A 310 -8.75 -1.41 16.14
N ARG A 311 -7.43 -1.39 16.28
CA ARG A 311 -6.53 -2.39 15.69
C ARG A 311 -5.27 -2.59 16.54
N LYS A 312 -5.46 -2.90 17.82
CA LYS A 312 -4.34 -3.26 18.71
C LYS A 312 -3.68 -4.56 18.26
N LEU A 313 -2.34 -4.59 18.35
CA LEU A 313 -1.56 -5.77 17.96
C LEU A 313 -1.44 -6.78 19.10
N ILE A 314 -1.49 -6.33 20.34
CA ILE A 314 -1.31 -7.16 21.52
C ILE A 314 -2.54 -7.04 22.43
N LYS A 315 -3.00 -8.19 22.93
CA LYS A 315 -4.03 -8.30 23.95
C LYS A 315 -3.46 -8.88 25.24
N ARG A 316 -4.10 -8.60 26.38
CA ARG A 316 -3.77 -9.21 27.68
C ARG A 316 -4.81 -10.29 28.00
N GLU A 317 -4.36 -11.54 28.13
CA GLU A 317 -5.18 -12.67 28.52
C GLU A 317 -4.58 -13.35 29.75
N LYS A 318 -5.36 -13.41 30.85
CA LYS A 318 -4.94 -14.01 32.11
C LYS A 318 -3.56 -13.49 32.59
N GLY A 319 -3.32 -12.18 32.45
CA GLY A 319 -2.09 -11.50 32.84
C GLY A 319 -0.93 -11.66 31.86
N LYS A 320 -1.04 -12.45 30.80
CA LYS A 320 -0.01 -12.63 29.77
C LYS A 320 -0.28 -11.81 28.53
N LEU A 321 0.79 -11.32 27.89
CA LEU A 321 0.72 -10.69 26.57
C LEU A 321 0.56 -11.76 25.49
N ARG A 322 -0.41 -11.56 24.59
CA ARG A 322 -0.68 -12.41 23.44
C ARG A 322 -0.87 -11.55 22.19
N PRO A 323 -0.52 -12.04 21.00
CA PRO A 323 -0.94 -11.38 19.77
C PRO A 323 -2.46 -11.25 19.73
N SER A 324 -2.96 -10.16 19.14
CA SER A 324 -4.38 -10.07 18.77
C SER A 324 -4.70 -11.05 17.64
N ASP A 325 -5.98 -11.35 17.44
CA ASP A 325 -6.42 -12.25 16.36
C ASP A 325 -5.94 -11.77 14.98
N GLN A 326 -5.89 -10.44 14.77
CA GLN A 326 -5.35 -9.85 13.55
C GLN A 326 -3.86 -10.16 13.38
N LEU A 327 -3.06 -10.00 14.43
CA LEU A 327 -1.62 -10.26 14.35
C LEU A 327 -1.32 -11.76 14.28
N GLU A 328 -2.12 -12.61 14.90
CA GLU A 328 -2.05 -14.07 14.73
C GLU A 328 -2.28 -14.46 13.27
N ALA A 329 -3.31 -13.91 12.61
CA ALA A 329 -3.57 -14.13 11.19
C ALA A 329 -2.38 -13.68 10.31
N TYR A 330 -1.74 -12.55 10.64
CA TYR A 330 -0.54 -12.09 9.92
C TYR A 330 0.64 -13.05 10.09
N LEU A 331 0.87 -13.54 11.31
CA LEU A 331 1.92 -14.54 11.57
C LEU A 331 1.64 -15.85 10.84
N GLU A 332 0.40 -16.33 10.85
CA GLU A 332 -0.01 -17.51 10.07
C GLU A 332 0.27 -17.33 8.58
N LEU A 333 -0.05 -16.16 8.01
CA LEU A 333 0.17 -15.87 6.59
C LEU A 333 1.65 -15.76 6.24
N ILE A 334 2.46 -15.11 7.09
CA ILE A 334 3.91 -14.98 6.89
C ILE A 334 4.59 -16.35 6.88
N PHE A 335 4.20 -17.25 7.80
CA PHE A 335 4.83 -18.56 8.00
C PHE A 335 4.06 -19.74 7.36
N LEU A 336 3.07 -19.45 6.52
CA LEU A 336 2.32 -20.49 5.80
C LEU A 336 3.21 -21.15 4.73
N GLU A 337 3.19 -22.50 4.74
CA GLU A 337 3.80 -23.39 3.74
C GLU A 337 2.78 -24.01 2.80
#